data_48d443c98b9fd027de1b0aee6bf13e8a
#
_entry.id   48d443c98b9fd027de1b0aee6bf13e8a
#
_cell.length_a   1.000
_cell.length_b   1.000
_cell.length_c   1.000
_cell.angle_alpha   90.00
_cell.angle_beta   90.00
_cell.angle_gamma   90.00
#
_symmetry.space_group_name_H-M   'P 1'
#
loop_
_entity.id
_entity.type
_entity.pdbx_description
1 polymer ?
#
loop_
_entity_poly.entity_id
_entity_poly.type
_entity_poly.pdbx_seq_one_letter_code
_entity_poly.pdbx_strand_id
1 'polypeptide(L)'
;MSPTGEETNVISLVTNTLTRLGFLKTASTNFGAAEEDGLRAFQQERGLIVSGEIDEPTIRAIDEARWKLGDRILSFVPGKPLRGDDVAALQSRLVEMGFDCGRVDAVFGSRTEAAIKEFQKSVGVKVDGVCGPATILSLMRLLKTV
;
A
#
# COMPACT_ATOMS: atom_id res chain seq x y z
N MET A 1 5.25 4.06 32.61
CA MET A 1 4.35 5.10 32.05
C MET A 1 3.38 4.49 31.09
N SER A 2 2.10 4.64 31.33
CA SER A 2 1.09 4.10 30.42
C SER A 2 1.11 4.88 29.11
N PRO A 3 1.04 4.21 27.94
CA PRO A 3 1.00 4.92 26.69
C PRO A 3 -0.28 5.74 26.56
N THR A 4 -0.18 6.88 25.90
CA THR A 4 -1.37 7.69 25.57
C THR A 4 -2.21 6.94 24.53
N GLY A 5 -3.45 7.38 24.34
CA GLY A 5 -4.30 6.80 23.30
C GLY A 5 -3.67 6.89 21.90
N GLU A 6 -2.93 7.97 21.64
CA GLU A 6 -2.23 8.14 20.35
C GLU A 6 -1.09 7.14 20.19
N GLU A 7 -0.28 6.95 21.25
CA GLU A 7 0.81 5.96 21.21
C GLU A 7 0.27 4.56 21.01
N THR A 8 -0.82 4.21 21.71
CA THR A 8 -1.47 2.91 21.54
C THR A 8 -1.96 2.71 20.12
N ASN A 9 -2.54 3.75 19.51
CA ASN A 9 -3.03 3.69 18.12
C ASN A 9 -1.88 3.49 17.14
N VAL A 10 -0.75 4.16 17.34
CA VAL A 10 0.44 4.00 16.49
C VAL A 10 1.00 2.59 16.64
N ILE A 11 1.13 2.09 17.84
CA ILE A 11 1.64 0.73 18.10
C ILE A 11 0.71 -0.29 17.43
N SER A 12 -0.61 -0.14 17.58
CA SER A 12 -1.59 -1.03 16.94
C SER A 12 -1.47 -1.01 15.41
N LEU A 13 -1.33 0.18 14.83
CA LEU A 13 -1.15 0.32 13.39
C LEU A 13 0.10 -0.41 12.92
N VAL A 14 1.21 -0.18 13.61
CA VAL A 14 2.50 -0.81 13.27
C VAL A 14 2.40 -2.32 13.40
N THR A 15 1.94 -2.83 14.52
CA THR A 15 1.88 -4.28 14.75
C THR A 15 0.88 -4.98 13.85
N ASN A 16 -0.28 -4.36 13.57
CA ASN A 16 -1.25 -4.91 12.62
C ASN A 16 -0.66 -5.00 11.21
N THR A 17 0.04 -3.95 10.79
CA THR A 17 0.67 -3.93 9.46
C THR A 17 1.78 -4.97 9.37
N LEU A 18 2.64 -5.06 10.37
CA LEU A 18 3.73 -6.05 10.42
C LEU A 18 3.17 -7.48 10.41
N THR A 19 2.08 -7.71 11.13
CA THR A 19 1.42 -9.03 11.15
C THR A 19 0.90 -9.41 9.78
N ARG A 20 0.23 -8.48 9.12
CA ARG A 20 -0.31 -8.71 7.77
C ARG A 20 0.80 -9.00 6.76
N LEU A 21 1.94 -8.33 6.89
CA LEU A 21 3.08 -8.53 5.99
C LEU A 21 3.93 -9.75 6.32
N GLY A 22 3.66 -10.41 7.45
CA GLY A 22 4.38 -11.62 7.83
C GLY A 22 5.61 -11.40 8.71
N PHE A 23 5.82 -10.17 9.19
CA PHE A 23 6.95 -9.87 10.09
C PHE A 23 6.64 -10.16 11.56
N LEU A 24 5.36 -10.31 11.89
CA LEU A 24 4.91 -10.70 13.23
C LEU A 24 3.88 -11.81 13.09
N LYS A 25 3.75 -12.64 14.14
CA LYS A 25 2.75 -13.71 14.19
C LYS A 25 1.40 -13.18 14.62
N THR A 26 1.37 -12.25 15.57
CA THR A 26 0.14 -11.66 16.09
C THR A 26 0.34 -10.17 16.36
N ALA A 27 -0.73 -9.39 16.14
CA ALA A 27 -0.73 -7.99 16.48
C ALA A 27 -0.77 -7.80 18.00
N SER A 28 -0.23 -6.69 18.48
CA SER A 28 -0.13 -6.41 19.90
C SER A 28 -0.32 -4.91 20.15
N THR A 29 -0.75 -4.58 21.38
CA THR A 29 -0.79 -3.20 21.85
C THR A 29 0.49 -2.82 22.61
N ASN A 30 1.35 -3.81 22.84
CA ASN A 30 2.66 -3.61 23.47
C ASN A 30 3.76 -3.72 22.43
N PHE A 31 4.84 -2.98 22.65
CA PHE A 31 5.99 -3.02 21.75
C PHE A 31 7.19 -3.58 22.51
N GLY A 32 7.33 -4.91 22.47
CA GLY A 32 8.41 -5.63 23.14
C GLY A 32 9.45 -6.14 22.16
N ALA A 33 10.26 -7.10 22.61
CA ALA A 33 11.38 -7.64 21.82
C ALA A 33 10.95 -8.25 20.49
N ALA A 34 9.85 -9.00 20.48
CA ALA A 34 9.36 -9.63 19.25
C ALA A 34 8.90 -8.60 18.22
N GLU A 35 8.20 -7.57 18.66
CA GLU A 35 7.72 -6.48 17.82
C GLU A 35 8.86 -5.64 17.28
N GLU A 36 9.88 -5.42 18.11
CA GLU A 36 11.09 -4.69 17.71
C GLU A 36 11.85 -5.47 16.61
N ASP A 37 11.97 -6.78 16.75
CA ASP A 37 12.63 -7.63 15.76
C ASP A 37 11.84 -7.61 14.43
N GLY A 38 10.52 -7.68 14.49
CA GLY A 38 9.67 -7.58 13.32
C GLY A 38 9.81 -6.24 12.61
N LEU A 39 9.90 -5.18 13.41
CA LEU A 39 10.08 -3.83 12.87
C LEU A 39 11.44 -3.68 12.18
N ARG A 40 12.50 -4.23 12.76
CA ARG A 40 13.83 -4.21 12.14
C ARG A 40 13.84 -4.95 10.79
N ALA A 41 13.19 -6.10 10.73
CA ALA A 41 13.07 -6.85 9.48
C ALA A 41 12.33 -6.04 8.41
N PHE A 42 11.25 -5.36 8.80
CA PHE A 42 10.50 -4.48 7.92
C PHE A 42 11.36 -3.31 7.43
N GLN A 43 12.07 -2.65 8.33
CA GLN A 43 12.96 -1.54 8.00
C GLN A 43 14.03 -1.98 7.01
N GLN A 44 14.61 -3.14 7.22
CA GLN A 44 15.62 -3.70 6.32
C GLN A 44 15.06 -3.94 4.92
N GLU A 45 13.88 -4.56 4.84
CA GLU A 45 13.23 -4.83 3.56
C GLU A 45 12.92 -3.55 2.79
N ARG A 46 12.53 -2.49 3.52
CA ARG A 46 12.16 -1.21 2.89
C ARG A 46 13.33 -0.28 2.64
N GLY A 47 14.54 -0.71 2.97
CA GLY A 47 15.73 0.12 2.76
C GLY A 47 15.84 1.29 3.73
N LEU A 48 15.18 1.20 4.87
CA LEU A 48 15.25 2.21 5.92
C LEU A 48 16.42 1.94 6.86
N ILE A 49 16.76 2.94 7.68
CA ILE A 49 17.73 2.73 8.77
C ILE A 49 17.14 1.74 9.75
N VAL A 50 17.86 0.66 10.03
CA VAL A 50 17.38 -0.41 10.91
C VAL A 50 17.63 -0.01 12.36
N SER A 51 16.74 0.81 12.90
CA SER A 51 16.82 1.35 14.25
C SER A 51 16.08 0.51 15.30
N GLY A 52 15.07 -0.24 14.85
CA GLY A 52 14.13 -0.92 15.74
C GLY A 52 13.17 0.03 16.43
N GLU A 53 13.20 1.30 16.06
CA GLU A 53 12.34 2.34 16.64
C GLU A 53 11.30 2.80 15.63
N ILE A 54 10.14 3.20 16.15
CA ILE A 54 9.06 3.76 15.32
C ILE A 54 9.39 5.23 15.07
N ASP A 55 10.31 5.47 14.16
CA ASP A 55 10.71 6.81 13.75
C ASP A 55 9.86 7.30 12.58
N GLU A 56 10.02 8.56 12.19
CA GLU A 56 9.18 9.17 11.16
C GLU A 56 9.25 8.46 9.80
N PRO A 57 10.44 8.11 9.26
CA PRO A 57 10.49 7.36 8.02
C PRO A 57 9.79 5.99 8.11
N THR A 58 9.89 5.34 9.26
CA THR A 58 9.25 4.06 9.51
C THR A 58 7.73 4.21 9.55
N ILE A 59 7.22 5.24 10.22
CA ILE A 59 5.77 5.52 10.27
C ILE A 59 5.23 5.74 8.86
N ARG A 60 5.94 6.48 8.02
CA ARG A 60 5.52 6.71 6.64
C ARG A 60 5.47 5.41 5.85
N ALA A 61 6.50 4.58 5.99
CA ALA A 61 6.54 3.29 5.29
C ALA A 61 5.42 2.36 5.77
N ILE A 62 5.13 2.35 7.07
CA ILE A 62 4.02 1.59 7.65
C ILE A 62 2.68 2.11 7.11
N ASP A 63 2.49 3.43 7.05
CA ASP A 63 1.26 4.02 6.53
C ASP A 63 1.02 3.61 5.08
N GLU A 64 2.06 3.60 4.25
CA GLU A 64 1.97 3.15 2.87
C GLU A 64 1.70 1.64 2.78
N ALA A 65 2.35 0.85 3.63
CA ALA A 65 2.25 -0.61 3.63
C ALA A 65 0.92 -1.13 4.20
N ARG A 66 0.19 -0.32 4.93
CA ARG A 66 -1.08 -0.75 5.53
C ARG A 66 -2.18 -0.98 4.50
N TRP A 67 -2.03 -0.44 3.30
CA TRP A 67 -3.06 -0.53 2.26
C TRP A 67 -2.78 -1.69 1.31
N LYS A 68 -3.77 -2.55 1.17
CA LYS A 68 -3.76 -3.63 0.18
C LYS A 68 -4.66 -3.20 -0.97
N LEU A 69 -4.32 -3.57 -2.19
CA LEU A 69 -5.13 -3.24 -3.36
C LEU A 69 -6.56 -3.75 -3.17
N GLY A 70 -7.52 -2.86 -3.25
CA GLY A 70 -8.93 -3.15 -2.99
C GLY A 70 -9.44 -2.58 -1.65
N ASP A 71 -8.54 -2.17 -0.74
CA ASP A 71 -8.93 -1.64 0.57
C ASP A 71 -9.57 -0.26 0.46
N ARG A 72 -9.20 0.50 -0.55
CA ARG A 72 -9.71 1.87 -0.75
C ARG A 72 -9.81 2.19 -2.23
N ILE A 73 -10.60 3.19 -2.55
CA ILE A 73 -10.72 3.71 -3.91
C ILE A 73 -9.49 4.58 -4.20
N LEU A 74 -8.86 4.33 -5.35
CA LEU A 74 -7.68 5.08 -5.75
C LEU A 74 -8.01 6.00 -6.93
N SER A 75 -7.62 7.26 -6.80
CA SER A 75 -7.84 8.25 -7.86
C SER A 75 -6.74 9.31 -7.82
N PHE A 76 -6.59 10.02 -8.93
CA PHE A 76 -5.63 11.10 -9.03
C PHE A 76 -6.21 12.38 -8.39
N VAL A 77 -5.50 12.91 -7.39
CA VAL A 77 -5.85 14.17 -6.74
C VAL A 77 -4.70 15.14 -6.96
N PRO A 78 -4.86 16.14 -7.84
CA PRO A 78 -3.79 17.11 -8.07
C PRO A 78 -3.35 17.81 -6.78
N GLY A 79 -2.03 17.92 -6.59
CA GLY A 79 -1.46 18.57 -5.41
C GLY A 79 -1.40 17.71 -4.16
N LYS A 80 -2.14 16.60 -4.11
CA LYS A 80 -2.15 15.70 -2.96
C LYS A 80 -2.31 14.26 -3.41
N PRO A 81 -1.33 13.70 -4.13
CA PRO A 81 -1.45 12.36 -4.67
C PRO A 81 -1.51 11.29 -3.58
N LEU A 82 -2.31 10.25 -3.83
CA LEU A 82 -2.36 9.09 -2.95
C LEU A 82 -1.06 8.29 -3.07
N ARG A 83 -0.60 7.77 -1.96
CA ARG A 83 0.59 6.94 -1.88
C ARG A 83 0.27 5.65 -1.14
N GLY A 84 0.92 4.57 -1.50
CA GLY A 84 0.79 3.33 -0.77
C GLY A 84 1.19 2.11 -1.56
N ASP A 85 1.32 0.99 -0.85
CA ASP A 85 1.63 -0.31 -1.47
C ASP A 85 0.52 -0.73 -2.44
N ASP A 86 -0.72 -0.33 -2.18
CA ASP A 86 -1.84 -0.61 -3.08
C ASP A 86 -1.65 0.08 -4.43
N VAL A 87 -1.13 1.33 -4.42
CA VAL A 87 -0.82 2.04 -5.67
C VAL A 87 0.30 1.34 -6.42
N ALA A 88 1.36 0.92 -5.71
CA ALA A 88 2.46 0.18 -6.32
C ALA A 88 1.97 -1.12 -6.94
N ALA A 89 1.11 -1.86 -6.24
CA ALA A 89 0.53 -3.10 -6.75
C ALA A 89 -0.29 -2.86 -8.01
N LEU A 90 -1.10 -1.81 -8.00
CA LEU A 90 -1.90 -1.41 -9.16
C LEU A 90 -1.00 -1.08 -10.36
N GLN A 91 0.03 -0.27 -10.14
CA GLN A 91 0.97 0.11 -11.19
C GLN A 91 1.69 -1.10 -11.78
N SER A 92 2.15 -2.02 -10.92
CA SER A 92 2.80 -3.25 -11.37
C SER A 92 1.88 -4.10 -12.25
N ARG A 93 0.62 -4.24 -11.87
CA ARG A 93 -0.36 -4.99 -12.66
C ARG A 93 -0.63 -4.34 -14.01
N LEU A 94 -0.74 -3.02 -14.04
CA LEU A 94 -0.94 -2.27 -15.28
C LEU A 94 0.24 -2.48 -16.24
N VAL A 95 1.46 -2.42 -15.72
CA VAL A 95 2.67 -2.66 -16.52
C VAL A 95 2.69 -4.09 -17.06
N GLU A 96 2.37 -5.07 -16.23
CA GLU A 96 2.31 -6.48 -16.65
C GLU A 96 1.30 -6.72 -17.76
N MET A 97 0.20 -5.97 -17.75
CA MET A 97 -0.85 -6.09 -18.77
C MET A 97 -0.58 -5.21 -20.00
N GLY A 98 0.53 -4.49 -20.03
CA GLY A 98 0.90 -3.65 -21.18
C GLY A 98 0.37 -2.22 -21.14
N PHE A 99 -0.13 -1.76 -19.99
CA PHE A 99 -0.60 -0.39 -19.84
C PHE A 99 0.49 0.45 -19.17
N ASP A 100 1.01 1.43 -19.89
CA ASP A 100 2.13 2.24 -19.43
C ASP A 100 1.66 3.30 -18.43
N CYS A 101 1.96 3.08 -17.15
CA CYS A 101 1.68 4.03 -16.08
C CYS A 101 2.95 4.80 -15.66
N GLY A 102 4.02 4.65 -16.43
CA GLY A 102 5.32 5.20 -16.09
C GLY A 102 6.03 4.32 -15.07
N ARG A 103 6.75 4.94 -14.14
CA ARG A 103 7.50 4.23 -13.11
C ARG A 103 6.55 3.70 -12.02
N VAL A 104 6.84 2.50 -11.52
CA VAL A 104 6.16 1.97 -10.33
C VAL A 104 6.78 2.64 -9.10
N ASP A 105 6.17 3.73 -8.66
CA ASP A 105 6.70 4.58 -7.59
C ASP A 105 5.77 4.68 -6.37
N ALA A 106 4.67 3.92 -6.38
CA ALA A 106 3.66 3.92 -5.32
C ALA A 106 2.90 5.26 -5.19
N VAL A 107 3.01 6.15 -6.18
CA VAL A 107 2.32 7.45 -6.18
C VAL A 107 1.31 7.48 -7.32
N PHE A 108 0.04 7.72 -6.99
CA PHE A 108 -1.01 7.81 -8.00
C PHE A 108 -0.97 9.18 -8.67
N GLY A 109 -0.24 9.26 -9.78
CA GLY A 109 -0.10 10.48 -10.55
C GLY A 109 -0.95 10.47 -11.81
N SER A 110 -0.76 11.49 -12.65
CA SER A 110 -1.51 11.64 -13.90
C SER A 110 -1.26 10.49 -14.89
N ARG A 111 -0.07 9.92 -14.90
CA ARG A 111 0.26 8.78 -15.77
C ARG A 111 -0.47 7.52 -15.32
N THR A 112 -0.59 7.31 -14.00
CA THR A 112 -1.36 6.20 -13.45
C THR A 112 -2.83 6.35 -13.83
N GLU A 113 -3.38 7.55 -13.72
CA GLU A 113 -4.75 7.83 -14.12
C GLU A 113 -4.98 7.51 -15.61
N ALA A 114 -4.06 7.95 -16.47
CA ALA A 114 -4.16 7.70 -17.90
C ALA A 114 -4.12 6.19 -18.20
N ALA A 115 -3.25 5.44 -17.53
CA ALA A 115 -3.17 3.99 -17.70
C ALA A 115 -4.45 3.29 -17.23
N ILE A 116 -5.04 3.75 -16.13
CA ILE A 116 -6.31 3.23 -15.64
C ILE A 116 -7.42 3.45 -16.67
N LYS A 117 -7.48 4.63 -17.28
CA LYS A 117 -8.46 4.93 -18.31
C LYS A 117 -8.33 3.98 -19.52
N GLU A 118 -7.11 3.74 -19.96
CA GLU A 118 -6.84 2.80 -21.05
C GLU A 118 -7.27 1.38 -20.68
N PHE A 119 -6.95 0.96 -19.44
CA PHE A 119 -7.37 -0.34 -18.95
C PHE A 119 -8.90 -0.45 -18.91
N GLN A 120 -9.58 0.56 -18.36
CA GLN A 120 -11.04 0.58 -18.26
C GLN A 120 -11.70 0.50 -19.65
N LYS A 121 -11.16 1.23 -20.61
CA LYS A 121 -11.63 1.18 -22.00
C LYS A 121 -11.45 -0.22 -22.57
N SER A 122 -10.31 -0.85 -22.30
CA SER A 122 -10.00 -2.18 -22.80
C SER A 122 -10.95 -3.26 -22.26
N VAL A 123 -11.37 -3.17 -21.02
CA VAL A 123 -12.24 -4.19 -20.39
C VAL A 123 -13.72 -3.82 -20.41
N GLY A 124 -14.07 -2.63 -20.93
CA GLY A 124 -15.47 -2.25 -21.13
C GLY A 124 -16.19 -1.75 -19.89
N VAL A 125 -15.46 -1.26 -18.89
CA VAL A 125 -16.07 -0.62 -17.72
C VAL A 125 -16.06 0.89 -17.92
N LYS A 126 -16.76 1.62 -17.04
CA LYS A 126 -16.81 3.07 -17.09
C LYS A 126 -15.40 3.66 -17.05
N VAL A 127 -15.10 4.55 -18.00
CA VAL A 127 -13.78 5.19 -18.12
C VAL A 127 -13.79 6.49 -17.30
N ASP A 128 -13.42 6.41 -16.05
CA ASP A 128 -13.38 7.55 -15.13
C ASP A 128 -12.00 7.82 -14.53
N GLY A 129 -11.02 6.93 -14.78
CA GLY A 129 -9.68 7.06 -14.22
C GLY A 129 -9.62 6.73 -12.72
N VAL A 130 -10.70 6.22 -12.16
CA VAL A 130 -10.81 5.87 -10.74
C VAL A 130 -10.73 4.36 -10.58
N CYS A 131 -9.80 3.90 -9.73
CA CYS A 131 -9.69 2.49 -9.42
C CYS A 131 -10.65 2.15 -8.27
N GLY A 132 -11.91 1.95 -8.64
CA GLY A 132 -12.98 1.56 -7.71
C GLY A 132 -13.30 0.08 -7.82
N PRO A 133 -14.42 -0.37 -7.21
CA PRO A 133 -14.76 -1.80 -7.15
C PRO A 133 -14.84 -2.48 -8.51
N ALA A 134 -15.44 -1.86 -9.51
CA ALA A 134 -15.57 -2.44 -10.85
C ALA A 134 -14.21 -2.65 -11.52
N THR A 135 -13.32 -1.67 -11.39
CA THR A 135 -11.96 -1.75 -11.93
C THR A 135 -11.15 -2.82 -11.21
N ILE A 136 -11.25 -2.87 -9.88
CA ILE A 136 -10.58 -3.90 -9.07
C ILE A 136 -11.04 -5.30 -9.48
N LEU A 137 -12.34 -5.51 -9.64
CA LEU A 137 -12.87 -6.81 -10.07
C LEU A 137 -12.32 -7.23 -11.43
N SER A 138 -12.24 -6.29 -12.36
CA SER A 138 -11.68 -6.55 -13.68
C SER A 138 -10.20 -6.93 -13.62
N LEU A 139 -9.43 -6.23 -12.78
CA LEU A 139 -8.02 -6.56 -12.56
C LEU A 139 -7.85 -7.97 -12.00
N MET A 140 -8.67 -8.32 -11.01
CA MET A 140 -8.61 -9.65 -10.38
C MET A 140 -9.00 -10.76 -11.33
N ARG A 141 -10.00 -10.55 -12.17
CA ARG A 141 -10.45 -11.53 -13.18
C ARG A 141 -9.36 -11.86 -14.18
N LEU A 142 -8.68 -10.84 -14.68
CA LEU A 142 -7.60 -11.04 -15.65
C LEU A 142 -6.42 -11.79 -15.06
N LEU A 143 -6.16 -11.62 -13.77
CA LEU A 143 -5.10 -12.37 -13.09
C LEU A 143 -5.42 -13.84 -12.91
N LYS A 144 -6.70 -14.19 -12.80
CA LYS A 144 -7.12 -15.57 -12.61
C LYS A 144 -7.19 -16.37 -13.91
N THR A 145 -7.15 -15.71 -15.05
CA THR A 145 -7.28 -16.34 -16.36
C THR A 145 -5.94 -16.67 -17.02
N VAL A 146 -4.84 -16.50 -16.32
CA VAL A 146 -3.51 -16.81 -16.85
C VAL A 146 -3.17 -18.26 -16.63
#